data_c8afbe76f441dbb2735a48a78b3c9aed
#
_entry.id   c8afbe76f441dbb2735a48a78b3c9aed
#
_cell.length_a   1.000
_cell.length_b   1.000
_cell.length_c   1.000
_cell.angle_alpha   90.00
_cell.angle_beta   90.00
_cell.angle_gamma   90.00
#
_symmetry.space_group_name_H-M   'P 1'
#
loop_
_entity.id
_entity.type
_entity.pdbx_description
1 polymer ?
#
loop_
_entity_poly.entity_id
_entity_poly.type
_entity_poly.pdbx_seq_one_letter_code
_entity_poly.pdbx_strand_id
1 'polypeptide(L)'
;MSVRGVLGIGVDLVETERMRDAIERWGDRFVGKIFGASERAYCEEKGEPWRHYAARFAVKEAVSKAFGTGLGEHIGWLDIEVMRDSETGAPSVRLSTRATALAARRGGGRVLVSLSHTRRYAVAQVVWVADETA
;
A
#
# COMPACT_ATOMS: atom_id res chain seq x y z
N MET A 1 19.88 0.44 -20.50
CA MET A 1 20.27 1.64 -19.73
C MET A 1 19.46 1.67 -18.42
N SER A 2 20.14 1.72 -17.30
CA SER A 2 19.45 1.79 -16.01
C SER A 2 19.09 3.24 -15.68
N VAL A 3 17.89 3.42 -15.10
CA VAL A 3 17.47 4.71 -14.59
C VAL A 3 18.03 4.83 -13.18
N ARG A 4 18.95 5.76 -12.97
CA ARG A 4 19.49 6.00 -11.62
C ARG A 4 18.42 6.53 -10.70
N GLY A 5 18.38 5.99 -9.51
CA GLY A 5 17.48 6.44 -8.45
C GLY A 5 16.12 5.78 -8.45
N VAL A 6 15.56 5.41 -9.58
CA VAL A 6 14.24 4.76 -9.63
C VAL A 6 14.43 3.27 -9.93
N LEU A 7 13.98 2.44 -9.00
CA LEU A 7 14.08 0.98 -9.10
C LEU A 7 12.80 0.32 -9.62
N GLY A 8 11.67 0.97 -9.41
CA GLY A 8 10.40 0.45 -9.88
C GLY A 8 9.25 1.43 -9.67
N ILE A 9 8.19 1.21 -10.40
CA ILE A 9 6.96 2.00 -10.28
C ILE A 9 5.77 1.06 -10.22
N GLY A 10 4.72 1.51 -9.56
CA GLY A 10 3.48 0.75 -9.46
C GLY A 10 2.28 1.67 -9.41
N VAL A 11 1.20 1.20 -9.98
CA VAL A 11 -0.09 1.89 -9.93
C VAL A 11 -1.18 0.84 -9.77
N ASP A 12 -2.21 1.19 -9.00
CA ASP A 12 -3.37 0.33 -8.85
C ASP A 12 -4.63 1.17 -8.75
N LEU A 13 -5.69 0.68 -9.34
CA LEU A 13 -7.00 1.30 -9.33
C LEU A 13 -8.00 0.30 -8.77
N VAL A 14 -8.74 0.71 -7.75
CA VAL A 14 -9.71 -0.15 -7.05
C VAL A 14 -11.09 0.51 -7.08
N GLU A 15 -12.11 -0.26 -7.44
CA GLU A 15 -13.48 0.17 -7.30
C GLU A 15 -13.90 0.07 -5.84
N THR A 16 -14.34 1.18 -5.26
CA THR A 16 -14.70 1.24 -3.83
C THR A 16 -15.87 0.29 -3.48
N GLU A 17 -16.81 0.13 -4.40
CA GLU A 17 -17.94 -0.80 -4.22
C GLU A 17 -17.49 -2.24 -4.07
N ARG A 18 -16.46 -2.66 -4.80
CA ARG A 18 -15.93 -4.02 -4.70
C ARG A 18 -15.31 -4.26 -3.33
N MET A 19 -14.66 -3.25 -2.77
CA MET A 19 -14.11 -3.33 -1.41
C MET A 19 -15.26 -3.43 -0.39
N ARG A 20 -16.29 -2.62 -0.55
CA ARG A 20 -17.47 -2.66 0.31
C ARG A 20 -18.11 -4.04 0.29
N ASP A 21 -18.32 -4.59 -0.91
CA ASP A 21 -18.92 -5.91 -1.07
C ASP A 21 -18.07 -7.01 -0.44
N ALA A 22 -16.76 -6.94 -0.59
CA ALA A 22 -15.84 -7.91 0.02
C ALA A 22 -15.89 -7.85 1.54
N ILE A 23 -15.92 -6.65 2.11
CA ILE A 23 -16.02 -6.45 3.56
C ILE A 23 -17.35 -6.98 4.09
N GLU A 24 -18.46 -6.68 3.41
CA GLU A 24 -19.79 -7.15 3.79
C GLU A 24 -19.88 -8.68 3.72
N ARG A 25 -19.28 -9.27 2.69
CA ARG A 25 -19.34 -10.70 2.45
C ARG A 25 -18.42 -11.51 3.35
N TRP A 26 -17.19 -11.04 3.59
CA TRP A 26 -16.14 -11.82 4.24
C TRP A 26 -15.80 -11.32 5.66
N GLY A 27 -16.19 -10.09 5.99
CA GLY A 27 -16.05 -9.52 7.34
C GLY A 27 -14.64 -9.37 7.85
N ASP A 28 -14.48 -9.50 9.17
CA ASP A 28 -13.20 -9.29 9.85
C ASP A 28 -12.09 -10.22 9.39
N ARG A 29 -12.43 -11.41 8.95
CA ARG A 29 -11.46 -12.37 8.45
C ARG A 29 -10.74 -11.83 7.21
N PHE A 30 -11.50 -11.25 6.29
CA PHE A 30 -10.95 -10.61 5.10
C PHE A 30 -10.14 -9.38 5.47
N VAL A 31 -10.71 -8.50 6.27
CA VAL A 31 -10.07 -7.23 6.67
C VAL A 31 -8.76 -7.51 7.42
N GLY A 32 -8.78 -8.41 8.39
CA GLY A 32 -7.59 -8.72 9.20
C GLY A 32 -6.47 -9.42 8.43
N LYS A 33 -6.80 -10.08 7.33
CA LYS A 33 -5.82 -10.70 6.46
C LYS A 33 -5.00 -9.67 5.67
N ILE A 34 -5.61 -8.55 5.36
CA ILE A 34 -5.04 -7.53 4.47
C ILE A 34 -4.52 -6.32 5.24
N PHE A 35 -5.21 -5.91 6.30
CA PHE A 35 -4.96 -4.65 6.99
C PHE A 35 -4.52 -4.88 8.43
N GLY A 36 -3.48 -4.16 8.83
CA GLY A 36 -3.00 -4.18 10.22
C GLY A 36 -3.89 -3.36 11.15
N ALA A 37 -3.61 -3.46 12.45
CA ALA A 37 -4.43 -2.82 13.48
C ALA A 37 -4.54 -1.30 13.31
N SER A 38 -3.44 -0.62 13.01
CA SER A 38 -3.45 0.84 12.84
C SER A 38 -4.23 1.27 11.59
N GLU A 39 -4.13 0.49 10.52
CA GLU A 39 -4.89 0.74 9.30
C GLU A 39 -6.38 0.58 9.53
N ARG A 40 -6.75 -0.47 10.28
CA ARG A 40 -8.15 -0.73 10.64
C ARG A 40 -8.71 0.38 11.52
N ALA A 41 -7.94 0.79 12.53
CA ALA A 41 -8.37 1.86 13.45
C ALA A 41 -8.66 3.16 12.69
N TYR A 42 -7.78 3.51 11.76
CA TYR A 42 -7.96 4.70 10.92
C TYR A 42 -9.23 4.60 10.07
N CYS A 43 -9.39 3.49 9.35
CA CYS A 43 -10.51 3.32 8.41
C CYS A 43 -11.87 3.27 9.13
N GLU A 44 -11.92 2.57 10.27
CA GLU A 44 -13.18 2.39 11.00
C GLU A 44 -13.71 3.69 11.63
N GLU A 45 -12.85 4.70 11.79
CA GLU A 45 -13.28 6.02 12.27
C GLU A 45 -14.02 6.84 11.21
N LYS A 46 -13.94 6.43 9.95
CA LYS A 46 -14.50 7.19 8.83
C LYS A 46 -15.97 6.83 8.61
N GLY A 47 -16.73 7.77 8.05
CA GLY A 47 -18.13 7.56 7.73
C GLY A 47 -18.39 6.49 6.69
N GLU A 48 -17.45 6.31 5.76
CA GLU A 48 -17.51 5.29 4.74
C GLU A 48 -16.17 4.53 4.71
N PRO A 49 -15.96 3.61 5.67
CA PRO A 49 -14.67 2.94 5.84
C PRO A 49 -14.14 2.26 4.58
N TRP A 50 -15.01 1.69 3.77
CA TRP A 50 -14.62 0.94 2.58
C TRP A 50 -13.83 1.78 1.57
N ARG A 51 -14.06 3.06 1.50
CA ARG A 51 -13.28 3.95 0.61
C ARG A 51 -11.83 4.05 1.07
N HIS A 52 -11.63 4.13 2.36
CA HIS A 52 -10.31 4.24 2.96
C HIS A 52 -9.57 2.91 2.92
N TYR A 53 -10.30 1.80 3.10
CA TYR A 53 -9.74 0.47 2.88
C TYR A 53 -9.34 0.28 1.42
N ALA A 54 -10.16 0.71 0.48
CA ALA A 54 -9.86 0.59 -0.94
C ALA A 54 -8.58 1.35 -1.30
N ALA A 55 -8.39 2.56 -0.76
CA ALA A 55 -7.20 3.35 -1.00
C ALA A 55 -5.94 2.65 -0.48
N ARG A 56 -6.01 2.08 0.73
CA ARG A 56 -4.89 1.36 1.32
C ARG A 56 -4.59 0.04 0.59
N PHE A 57 -5.63 -0.64 0.17
CA PHE A 57 -5.51 -1.83 -0.68
C PHE A 57 -4.76 -1.49 -1.97
N ALA A 58 -5.13 -0.39 -2.62
CA ALA A 58 -4.47 0.07 -3.84
C ALA A 58 -2.99 0.35 -3.61
N VAL A 59 -2.63 0.96 -2.46
CA VAL A 59 -1.22 1.21 -2.12
C VAL A 59 -0.45 -0.11 -2.01
N LYS A 60 -1.00 -1.10 -1.31
CA LYS A 60 -0.34 -2.39 -1.12
C LYS A 60 -0.10 -3.10 -2.45
N GLU A 61 -1.09 -3.09 -3.33
CA GLU A 61 -0.97 -3.64 -4.68
C GLU A 61 0.09 -2.88 -5.50
N ALA A 62 0.06 -1.54 -5.42
CA ALA A 62 1.01 -0.71 -6.16
C ALA A 62 2.45 -0.96 -5.71
N VAL A 63 2.68 -1.12 -4.40
CA VAL A 63 4.02 -1.46 -3.87
C VAL A 63 4.49 -2.79 -4.43
N SER A 64 3.63 -3.81 -4.44
CA SER A 64 4.00 -5.12 -4.97
C SER A 64 4.34 -5.07 -6.45
N LYS A 65 3.63 -4.24 -7.20
CA LYS A 65 3.93 -4.02 -8.63
C LYS A 65 5.27 -3.32 -8.82
N ALA A 66 5.56 -2.31 -7.98
CA ALA A 66 6.84 -1.61 -8.04
C ALA A 66 8.01 -2.56 -7.77
N PHE A 67 7.85 -3.49 -6.83
CA PHE A 67 8.85 -4.51 -6.54
C PHE A 67 8.90 -5.62 -7.59
N GLY A 68 7.86 -5.74 -8.41
CA GLY A 68 7.79 -6.77 -9.44
C GLY A 68 7.46 -8.16 -8.90
N THR A 69 7.03 -8.27 -7.65
CA THR A 69 6.77 -9.57 -7.02
C THR A 69 5.30 -9.98 -7.02
N GLY A 70 4.39 -9.00 -7.08
CA GLY A 70 3.01 -9.25 -6.71
C GLY A 70 2.89 -9.57 -5.22
N LEU A 71 1.68 -9.76 -4.75
CA LEU A 71 1.41 -10.15 -3.35
C LEU A 71 1.25 -11.67 -3.27
N GLY A 72 1.96 -12.29 -2.34
CA GLY A 72 1.92 -13.74 -2.13
C GLY A 72 3.22 -14.28 -1.57
N GLU A 73 4.01 -14.96 -2.37
CA GLU A 73 5.18 -15.72 -1.92
C GLU A 73 6.26 -14.86 -1.28
N HIS A 74 6.62 -13.75 -1.92
CA HIS A 74 7.78 -12.94 -1.49
C HIS A 74 7.41 -11.84 -0.51
N ILE A 75 6.22 -11.28 -0.64
CA ILE A 75 5.72 -10.19 0.17
C ILE A 75 4.21 -10.36 0.32
N GLY A 76 3.72 -10.25 1.54
CA GLY A 76 2.30 -10.38 1.84
C GLY A 76 1.67 -9.02 2.16
N TRP A 77 0.36 -9.03 2.34
CA TRP A 77 -0.40 -7.81 2.63
C TRP A 77 0.08 -7.07 3.88
N LEU A 78 0.39 -7.80 4.94
CA LEU A 78 0.80 -7.22 6.22
C LEU A 78 2.28 -6.82 6.26
N ASP A 79 3.02 -7.13 5.22
CA ASP A 79 4.40 -6.65 5.07
C ASP A 79 4.47 -5.18 4.65
N ILE A 80 3.35 -4.62 4.21
CA ILE A 80 3.23 -3.24 3.74
C ILE A 80 2.21 -2.54 4.63
N GLU A 81 2.65 -1.57 5.43
CA GLU A 81 1.75 -0.78 6.27
C GLU A 81 1.62 0.61 5.68
N VAL A 82 0.39 1.03 5.47
CA VAL A 82 0.11 2.39 4.99
C VAL A 82 -0.10 3.28 6.19
N MET A 83 0.67 4.34 6.27
CA MET A 83 0.66 5.31 7.35
C MET A 83 0.21 6.66 6.85
N ARG A 84 -0.20 7.52 7.75
CA ARG A 84 -0.61 8.87 7.44
C ARG A 84 0.00 9.82 8.43
N ASP A 85 0.63 10.88 7.94
CA ASP A 85 1.14 11.94 8.80
C ASP A 85 -0.04 12.66 9.45
N SER A 86 -0.02 12.80 10.78
CA SER A 86 -1.11 13.41 11.53
C SER A 86 -1.26 14.91 11.27
N GLU A 87 -0.20 15.58 10.89
CA GLU A 87 -0.21 17.03 10.63
C GLU A 87 -0.58 17.34 9.17
N THR A 88 0.09 16.69 8.23
CA THR A 88 -0.06 17.00 6.81
C THR A 88 -1.07 16.14 6.09
N GLY A 89 -1.39 14.96 6.64
CA GLY A 89 -2.22 13.98 5.97
C GLY A 89 -1.50 13.18 4.89
N ALA A 90 -0.21 13.43 4.68
CA ALA A 90 0.55 12.75 3.64
C ALA A 90 0.66 11.26 3.92
N PRO A 91 0.42 10.40 2.91
CA PRO A 91 0.60 8.97 3.08
C PRO A 91 2.07 8.59 3.02
N SER A 92 2.40 7.50 3.71
CA SER A 92 3.72 6.87 3.63
C SER A 92 3.55 5.38 3.79
N VAL A 93 4.61 4.64 3.47
CA VAL A 93 4.63 3.19 3.57
C VAL A 93 5.75 2.77 4.51
N ARG A 94 5.41 1.89 5.44
CA ARG A 94 6.39 1.22 6.28
C ARG A 94 6.42 -0.25 5.89
N LEU A 95 7.61 -0.74 5.60
CA LEU A 95 7.82 -2.13 5.21
C LEU A 95 8.19 -2.96 6.45
N SER A 96 7.73 -4.20 6.49
CA SER A 96 8.15 -5.17 7.50
C SER A 96 9.65 -5.47 7.37
N THR A 97 10.22 -6.14 8.35
CA THR A 97 11.62 -6.60 8.29
C THR A 97 11.86 -7.41 7.02
N ARG A 98 10.96 -8.32 6.70
CA ARG A 98 11.06 -9.17 5.49
C ARG A 98 11.02 -8.35 4.20
N ALA A 99 10.07 -7.44 4.10
CA ALA A 99 9.93 -6.58 2.92
C ALA A 99 11.10 -5.60 2.78
N THR A 100 11.58 -5.05 3.90
CA THR A 100 12.76 -4.19 3.92
C THR A 100 13.99 -4.95 3.41
N ALA A 101 14.17 -6.19 3.85
CA ALA A 101 15.29 -7.01 3.38
C ALA A 101 15.21 -7.31 1.87
N LEU A 102 14.00 -7.57 1.37
CA LEU A 102 13.78 -7.78 -0.05
C LEU A 102 14.17 -6.54 -0.86
N ALA A 103 13.69 -5.39 -0.43
CA ALA A 103 13.97 -4.11 -1.09
C ALA A 103 15.46 -3.78 -1.05
N ALA A 104 16.11 -3.97 0.09
CA ALA A 104 17.53 -3.69 0.28
C ALA A 104 18.41 -4.50 -0.67
N ARG A 105 18.08 -5.78 -0.86
CA ARG A 105 18.81 -6.65 -1.80
C ARG A 105 18.72 -6.17 -3.24
N ARG A 106 17.72 -5.36 -3.55
CA ARG A 106 17.47 -4.86 -4.90
C ARG A 106 17.84 -3.38 -5.08
N GLY A 107 18.44 -2.76 -4.06
CA GLY A 107 19.01 -1.43 -4.19
C GLY A 107 18.47 -0.35 -3.27
N GLY A 108 17.44 -0.61 -2.48
CA GLY A 108 16.95 0.37 -1.53
C GLY A 108 15.58 0.08 -0.98
N GLY A 109 15.31 0.59 0.24
CA GLY A 109 14.08 0.36 0.95
C GLY A 109 13.11 1.54 0.97
N ARG A 110 13.36 2.57 0.17
CA ARG A 110 12.55 3.78 0.18
C ARG A 110 11.44 3.72 -0.86
N VAL A 111 10.21 3.92 -0.40
CA VAL A 111 9.03 3.90 -1.25
C VAL A 111 8.31 5.22 -1.10
N LEU A 112 8.07 5.90 -2.20
CA LEU A 112 7.29 7.13 -2.26
C LEU A 112 5.88 6.76 -2.75
N VAL A 113 4.86 7.33 -2.12
CA VAL A 113 3.48 6.98 -2.42
C VAL A 113 2.60 8.20 -2.54
N SER A 114 1.65 8.13 -3.46
CA SER A 114 0.56 9.08 -3.57
C SER A 114 -0.72 8.28 -3.74
N LEU A 115 -1.80 8.75 -3.16
CA LEU A 115 -3.09 8.11 -3.31
C LEU A 115 -4.19 9.16 -3.44
N SER A 116 -5.27 8.76 -4.07
CA SER A 116 -6.46 9.58 -4.19
C SER A 116 -7.67 8.68 -4.25
N HIS A 117 -8.79 9.17 -3.78
CA HIS A 117 -10.03 8.44 -3.95
C HIS A 117 -11.20 9.38 -4.21
N THR A 118 -12.11 8.88 -4.99
CA THR A 118 -13.40 9.50 -5.25
C THR A 118 -14.46 8.60 -4.63
N ARG A 119 -15.71 8.90 -4.91
CA ARG A 119 -16.79 8.04 -4.44
C ARG A 119 -16.69 6.61 -4.95
N ARG A 120 -16.26 6.44 -6.21
CA ARG A 120 -16.28 5.14 -6.89
C ARG A 120 -14.92 4.46 -7.01
N TYR A 121 -13.84 5.21 -6.94
CA TYR A 121 -12.51 4.69 -7.23
C TYR A 121 -11.49 5.15 -6.22
N ALA A 122 -10.55 4.29 -5.94
CA ALA A 122 -9.31 4.64 -5.24
C ALA A 122 -8.15 4.32 -6.16
N VAL A 123 -7.14 5.19 -6.19
CA VAL A 123 -5.95 5.00 -6.99
C VAL A 123 -4.73 5.25 -6.12
N ALA A 124 -3.70 4.45 -6.32
CA ALA A 124 -2.41 4.66 -5.68
C ALA A 124 -1.31 4.60 -6.72
N GLN A 125 -0.30 5.43 -6.53
CA GLN A 125 0.91 5.42 -7.34
C GLN A 125 2.10 5.33 -6.42
N VAL A 126 3.05 4.48 -6.78
CA VAL A 126 4.23 4.18 -5.98
C VAL A 126 5.46 4.33 -6.86
N VAL A 127 6.48 4.97 -6.28
CA VAL A 127 7.81 5.03 -6.87
C VAL A 127 8.78 4.44 -5.84
N TRP A 128 9.45 3.38 -6.22
CA TRP A 128 10.46 2.74 -5.40
C TRP A 128 11.82 3.28 -5.83
N VAL A 129 12.58 3.82 -4.87
CA VAL A 129 13.82 4.52 -5.16
C VAL A 129 15.02 3.87 -4.48
N ALA A 130 16.17 4.02 -5.12
CA ALA A 130 17.43 3.52 -4.60
C ALA A 130 17.83 4.31 -3.35
N ASP A 131 18.58 3.66 -2.46
CA ASP A 131 19.19 4.33 -1.33
C ASP A 131 20.22 5.34 -1.85
N GLU A 132 20.32 6.48 -1.17
CA GLU A 132 21.34 7.46 -1.48
C GLU A 132 22.70 6.87 -1.11
N THR A 133 23.64 6.95 -2.04
CA THR A 133 25.02 6.60 -1.75
C THR A 133 25.72 7.84 -1.22
N ALA A 134 26.33 7.69 -0.06
CA ALA A 134 27.12 8.75 0.55
C ALA A 134 28.30 9.13 -0.35
#